data_d38598c928dfc43e4601095f5c3e4318
#
_entry.id   d38598c928dfc43e4601095f5c3e4318
#
_cell.length_a   1.000
_cell.length_b   1.000
_cell.length_c   1.000
_cell.angle_alpha   90.00
_cell.angle_beta   90.00
_cell.angle_gamma   90.00
#
_symmetry.space_group_name_H-M   'P 1'
#
loop_
_entity.id
_entity.type
_entity.pdbx_description
1 polymer ?
#
loop_
_entity_poly.entity_id
_entity_poly.type
_entity_poly.pdbx_seq_one_letter_code
_entity_poly.pdbx_strand_id
1 'polypeptide(L)'
;MLSRLRSNGLQPRTWLIALTGLLLWLPVSADTELAINQPAPDFRLPDQHNRMHQLADYRGQWLVLYFYPKNDTPGCTTEACSFRDNMNRLIQQNAAVLGISLDSQASHAAFAKKHRLPFSLLADEKGQVTKRYGALRDLIVMQFAKRMTFIIHPDGKLVKIYRKVNPATHVQQVLSDLKRLQAQTRNGKEA
;
A
#
# COMPACT_ATOMS: atom_id res chain seq x y z
N MET A 1 -1.41 98.02 -15.68
CA MET A 1 -2.55 97.15 -15.48
C MET A 1 -2.14 95.68 -15.46
N LEU A 2 -2.14 95.11 -14.32
CA LEU A 2 -1.51 93.81 -14.02
C LEU A 2 -2.47 92.66 -14.21
N SER A 3 -2.17 91.71 -15.06
CA SER A 3 -2.91 90.45 -15.21
C SER A 3 -2.09 89.31 -14.58
N ARG A 4 -2.72 88.68 -13.58
CA ARG A 4 -2.12 87.55 -12.84
C ARG A 4 -2.25 86.25 -13.66
N LEU A 5 -1.10 85.61 -13.93
CA LEU A 5 -1.06 84.25 -14.44
C LEU A 5 -1.14 83.24 -13.26
N ARG A 6 -2.15 82.39 -13.32
CA ARG A 6 -2.39 81.33 -12.36
C ARG A 6 -1.66 80.05 -12.83
N SER A 7 -0.68 79.59 -12.08
CA SER A 7 0.02 78.34 -12.31
C SER A 7 -0.80 77.18 -11.81
N ASN A 8 -1.23 76.30 -12.73
CA ASN A 8 -1.84 75.00 -12.39
C ASN A 8 -0.70 73.99 -12.10
N GLY A 9 -0.59 73.63 -10.82
CA GLY A 9 0.32 72.56 -10.42
C GLY A 9 -0.26 71.17 -10.78
N LEU A 10 0.44 70.47 -11.62
CA LEU A 10 0.19 69.05 -11.86
C LEU A 10 0.76 68.23 -10.65
N GLN A 11 -0.14 67.57 -9.94
CA GLN A 11 0.21 66.59 -8.96
C GLN A 11 0.53 65.26 -9.65
N PRO A 12 1.67 64.59 -9.35
CA PRO A 12 1.93 63.25 -9.86
C PRO A 12 1.10 62.22 -9.05
N ARG A 13 0.15 61.58 -9.71
CA ARG A 13 -0.56 60.42 -9.17
C ARG A 13 0.38 59.22 -9.10
N THR A 14 0.92 58.92 -7.92
CA THR A 14 1.61 57.67 -7.64
C THR A 14 0.68 56.48 -7.66
N TRP A 15 0.80 55.66 -8.71
CA TRP A 15 0.08 54.40 -8.82
C TRP A 15 0.86 53.38 -7.95
N LEU A 16 0.30 53.07 -6.77
CA LEU A 16 0.74 51.93 -5.97
C LEU A 16 0.20 50.65 -6.65
N ILE A 17 1.07 49.96 -7.39
CA ILE A 17 0.80 48.62 -7.91
C ILE A 17 0.89 47.66 -6.72
N ALA A 18 -0.27 47.27 -6.18
CA ALA A 18 -0.37 46.19 -5.21
C ALA A 18 -0.11 44.86 -5.94
N LEU A 19 1.12 44.36 -5.83
CA LEU A 19 1.46 43.00 -6.22
C LEU A 19 0.86 42.04 -5.18
N THR A 20 -0.40 41.63 -5.39
CA THR A 20 -1.00 40.50 -4.68
C THR A 20 -0.32 39.24 -5.17
N GLY A 21 0.66 38.75 -4.39
CA GLY A 21 1.31 37.48 -4.60
C GLY A 21 0.28 36.35 -4.43
N LEU A 22 -0.22 35.79 -5.54
CA LEU A 22 -0.98 34.56 -5.57
C LEU A 22 -0.03 33.41 -5.27
N LEU A 23 0.10 33.06 -3.97
CA LEU A 23 0.75 31.82 -3.55
C LEU A 23 -0.07 30.65 -4.09
N LEU A 24 0.34 30.11 -5.25
CA LEU A 24 -0.13 28.84 -5.75
C LEU A 24 0.30 27.75 -4.75
N TRP A 25 -0.60 27.34 -3.87
CA TRP A 25 -0.48 26.13 -3.10
C TRP A 25 -0.54 24.97 -4.10
N LEU A 26 0.61 24.54 -4.60
CA LEU A 26 0.74 23.26 -5.28
C LEU A 26 0.59 22.17 -4.21
N PRO A 27 -0.34 21.23 -4.37
CA PRO A 27 -0.37 20.06 -3.50
C PRO A 27 0.93 19.29 -3.76
N VAL A 28 1.85 19.33 -2.81
CA VAL A 28 2.99 18.43 -2.75
C VAL A 28 2.39 17.05 -2.46
N SER A 29 2.14 16.27 -3.51
CA SER A 29 1.92 14.83 -3.38
C SER A 29 3.25 14.21 -2.99
N ALA A 30 3.63 14.34 -1.73
CA ALA A 30 4.69 13.54 -1.18
C ALA A 30 4.21 12.09 -1.24
N ASP A 31 4.92 11.23 -1.96
CA ASP A 31 4.84 9.77 -1.81
C ASP A 31 5.27 9.46 -0.37
N THR A 32 4.33 9.60 0.55
CA THR A 32 4.59 9.39 1.98
C THR A 32 4.83 7.91 2.19
N GLU A 33 6.04 7.55 2.56
CA GLU A 33 6.40 6.17 2.87
C GLU A 33 5.44 5.63 3.94
N LEU A 34 4.84 4.46 3.69
CA LEU A 34 3.89 3.87 4.63
C LEU A 34 4.55 3.57 5.98
N ALA A 35 3.88 3.96 7.05
CA ALA A 35 4.30 3.76 8.42
C ALA A 35 3.30 2.88 9.20
N ILE A 36 3.75 2.29 10.29
CA ILE A 36 2.87 1.57 11.23
C ILE A 36 1.91 2.55 11.91
N ASN A 37 0.77 2.05 12.37
CA ASN A 37 -0.36 2.77 12.97
C ASN A 37 -1.14 3.69 12.02
N GLN A 38 -0.77 3.76 10.74
CA GLN A 38 -1.56 4.43 9.71
C GLN A 38 -2.61 3.49 9.11
N PRO A 39 -3.74 4.00 8.60
CA PRO A 39 -4.66 3.22 7.79
C PRO A 39 -3.92 2.56 6.63
N ALA A 40 -4.15 1.27 6.40
CA ALA A 40 -3.64 0.59 5.22
C ALA A 40 -4.28 1.21 3.96
N PRO A 41 -3.52 1.41 2.87
CA PRO A 41 -4.11 1.85 1.60
C PRO A 41 -5.21 0.89 1.14
N ASP A 42 -6.33 1.44 0.71
CA ASP A 42 -7.42 0.62 0.20
C ASP A 42 -7.05 -0.06 -1.11
N PHE A 43 -7.64 -1.23 -1.36
CA PHE A 43 -7.48 -1.96 -2.61
C PHE A 43 -8.81 -2.58 -3.04
N ARG A 44 -8.93 -2.79 -4.35
CA ARG A 44 -10.03 -3.56 -4.94
C ARG A 44 -9.48 -4.29 -6.17
N LEU A 45 -9.22 -5.59 -6.03
CA LEU A 45 -8.57 -6.42 -7.04
C LEU A 45 -9.29 -7.76 -7.21
N PRO A 46 -9.31 -8.34 -8.42
CA PRO A 46 -9.82 -9.68 -8.65
C PRO A 46 -8.79 -10.74 -8.22
N ASP A 47 -9.28 -11.88 -7.73
CA ASP A 47 -8.46 -13.07 -7.49
C ASP A 47 -8.41 -13.99 -8.72
N GLN A 48 -7.71 -15.12 -8.58
CA GLN A 48 -7.57 -16.16 -9.61
C GLN A 48 -8.89 -16.82 -10.04
N HIS A 49 -10.00 -16.56 -9.32
CA HIS A 49 -11.34 -17.05 -9.62
C HIS A 49 -12.28 -15.92 -10.06
N ASN A 50 -11.74 -14.76 -10.41
CA ASN A 50 -12.49 -13.55 -10.77
C ASN A 50 -13.40 -13.00 -9.65
N ARG A 51 -13.13 -13.33 -8.38
CA ARG A 51 -13.84 -12.75 -7.25
C ARG A 51 -13.11 -11.48 -6.84
N MET A 52 -13.88 -10.42 -6.64
CA MET A 52 -13.33 -9.15 -6.18
C MET A 52 -13.05 -9.19 -4.68
N HIS A 53 -11.87 -8.72 -4.30
CA HIS A 53 -11.44 -8.52 -2.91
C HIS A 53 -11.12 -7.07 -2.68
N GLN A 54 -11.55 -6.54 -1.54
CA GLN A 54 -11.24 -5.19 -1.08
C GLN A 54 -10.82 -5.22 0.38
N LEU A 55 -10.10 -4.20 0.83
CA LEU A 55 -9.61 -4.14 2.22
C LEU A 55 -10.75 -4.24 3.25
N ALA A 56 -11.92 -3.68 2.92
CA ALA A 56 -13.09 -3.70 3.80
C ALA A 56 -13.60 -5.10 4.13
N ASP A 57 -13.40 -6.08 3.22
CA ASP A 57 -13.86 -7.47 3.40
C ASP A 57 -13.11 -8.19 4.55
N TYR A 58 -11.98 -7.63 4.99
CA TYR A 58 -11.11 -8.21 6.02
C TYR A 58 -11.21 -7.48 7.37
N ARG A 59 -12.22 -6.62 7.55
CA ARG A 59 -12.48 -6.00 8.85
C ARG A 59 -12.85 -7.05 9.89
N GLY A 60 -12.34 -6.90 11.12
CA GLY A 60 -12.53 -7.90 12.18
C GLY A 60 -11.55 -9.08 12.12
N GLN A 61 -10.74 -9.19 11.08
CA GLN A 61 -9.74 -10.24 10.87
C GLN A 61 -8.35 -9.62 10.66
N TRP A 62 -7.32 -10.30 11.13
CA TRP A 62 -5.94 -9.98 10.78
C TRP A 62 -5.69 -10.29 9.31
N LEU A 63 -5.00 -9.39 8.60
CA LEU A 63 -4.69 -9.61 7.20
C LEU A 63 -3.18 -9.59 6.98
N VAL A 64 -2.65 -10.68 6.42
CA VAL A 64 -1.28 -10.77 5.90
C VAL A 64 -1.35 -10.53 4.39
N LEU A 65 -0.92 -9.35 3.97
CA LEU A 65 -0.89 -8.92 2.58
C LEU A 65 0.55 -8.96 2.09
N TYR A 66 0.90 -9.94 1.22
CA TYR A 66 2.25 -10.04 0.71
C TYR A 66 2.33 -9.74 -0.78
N PHE A 67 3.32 -8.93 -1.16
CA PHE A 67 3.66 -8.58 -2.53
C PHE A 67 4.86 -9.42 -2.96
N TYR A 68 4.81 -9.95 -4.18
CA TYR A 68 5.87 -10.78 -4.72
C TYR A 68 6.10 -10.51 -6.21
N PRO A 69 7.34 -10.70 -6.72
CA PRO A 69 7.71 -10.29 -8.06
C PRO A 69 6.94 -10.96 -9.19
N LYS A 70 6.81 -12.31 -9.16
CA LYS A 70 6.24 -13.06 -10.28
C LYS A 70 5.95 -14.51 -9.92
N ASN A 71 4.85 -15.05 -10.44
CA ASN A 71 4.50 -16.46 -10.35
C ASN A 71 5.62 -17.38 -10.88
N ASP A 72 5.68 -18.59 -10.36
CA ASP A 72 6.61 -19.67 -10.80
C ASP A 72 8.12 -19.33 -10.71
N THR A 73 8.50 -18.23 -10.06
CA THR A 73 9.92 -18.01 -9.71
C THR A 73 10.28 -18.76 -8.43
N PRO A 74 11.53 -19.26 -8.29
CA PRO A 74 11.90 -20.13 -7.15
C PRO A 74 11.55 -19.54 -5.78
N GLY A 75 11.92 -18.27 -5.52
CA GLY A 75 11.65 -17.63 -4.24
C GLY A 75 10.16 -17.38 -3.99
N CYS A 76 9.37 -17.03 -5.02
CA CYS A 76 7.93 -16.82 -4.87
C CYS A 76 7.20 -18.14 -4.64
N THR A 77 7.63 -19.21 -5.30
CA THR A 77 7.13 -20.56 -5.06
C THR A 77 7.42 -21.03 -3.64
N THR A 78 8.65 -20.84 -3.15
CA THR A 78 9.02 -21.17 -1.77
C THR A 78 8.14 -20.44 -0.76
N GLU A 79 7.93 -19.13 -0.94
CA GLU A 79 7.11 -18.31 -0.03
C GLU A 79 5.63 -18.74 -0.06
N ALA A 80 5.05 -18.90 -1.25
CA ALA A 80 3.65 -19.31 -1.41
C ALA A 80 3.39 -20.70 -0.83
N CYS A 81 4.28 -21.66 -1.08
CA CYS A 81 4.19 -23.01 -0.50
C CYS A 81 4.34 -22.97 1.02
N SER A 82 5.23 -22.14 1.57
CA SER A 82 5.37 -21.97 3.01
C SER A 82 4.10 -21.37 3.65
N PHE A 83 3.43 -20.41 3.01
CA PHE A 83 2.10 -19.95 3.46
C PHE A 83 1.07 -21.05 3.40
N ARG A 84 0.98 -21.81 2.31
CA ARG A 84 0.10 -22.97 2.17
C ARG A 84 0.28 -23.96 3.32
N ASP A 85 1.49 -24.37 3.58
CA ASP A 85 1.83 -25.41 4.57
C ASP A 85 1.58 -24.94 6.03
N ASN A 86 1.47 -23.63 6.24
CA ASN A 86 1.17 -23.04 7.54
C ASN A 86 -0.25 -22.45 7.63
N MET A 87 -1.12 -22.68 6.64
CA MET A 87 -2.45 -22.06 6.57
C MET A 87 -3.31 -22.32 7.81
N ASN A 88 -3.32 -23.56 8.33
CA ASN A 88 -4.09 -23.89 9.53
C ASN A 88 -3.63 -23.05 10.76
N ARG A 89 -2.34 -22.78 10.89
CA ARG A 89 -1.79 -21.94 11.98
C ARG A 89 -2.20 -20.48 11.82
N LEU A 90 -2.30 -19.98 10.59
CA LEU A 90 -2.77 -18.63 10.29
C LEU A 90 -4.28 -18.48 10.57
N ILE A 91 -5.07 -19.47 10.16
CA ILE A 91 -6.52 -19.53 10.44
C ILE A 91 -6.77 -19.55 11.97
N GLN A 92 -6.04 -20.36 12.73
CA GLN A 92 -6.12 -20.41 14.20
C GLN A 92 -5.79 -19.05 14.86
N GLN A 93 -5.00 -18.22 14.19
CA GLN A 93 -4.73 -16.86 14.60
C GLN A 93 -5.70 -15.82 14.01
N ASN A 94 -6.87 -16.25 13.48
CA ASN A 94 -7.83 -15.37 12.80
C ASN A 94 -7.15 -14.47 11.76
N ALA A 95 -6.21 -15.02 10.99
CA ALA A 95 -5.46 -14.28 9.99
C ALA A 95 -5.75 -14.81 8.57
N ALA A 96 -6.18 -13.90 7.68
CA ALA A 96 -6.25 -14.14 6.25
C ALA A 96 -4.90 -13.87 5.58
N VAL A 97 -4.65 -14.54 4.46
CA VAL A 97 -3.46 -14.32 3.62
C VAL A 97 -3.90 -13.96 2.21
N LEU A 98 -3.34 -12.90 1.66
CA LEU A 98 -3.51 -12.51 0.26
C LEU A 98 -2.15 -12.26 -0.36
N GLY A 99 -1.92 -12.83 -1.54
CA GLY A 99 -0.76 -12.52 -2.36
C GLY A 99 -1.12 -11.50 -3.45
N ILE A 100 -0.22 -10.58 -3.76
CA ILE A 100 -0.40 -9.60 -4.85
C ILE A 100 0.84 -9.61 -5.74
N SER A 101 0.62 -9.71 -7.05
CA SER A 101 1.65 -9.42 -8.05
C SER A 101 1.03 -8.76 -9.28
N LEU A 102 1.86 -8.41 -10.26
CA LEU A 102 1.42 -7.85 -11.53
C LEU A 102 1.05 -8.94 -12.55
N ASP A 103 1.08 -10.21 -12.15
CA ASP A 103 0.64 -11.31 -13.00
C ASP A 103 -0.88 -11.24 -13.26
N SER A 104 -1.30 -11.79 -14.40
CA SER A 104 -2.71 -11.89 -14.77
C SER A 104 -3.47 -12.92 -13.93
N GLN A 105 -4.79 -12.78 -13.87
CA GLN A 105 -5.67 -13.77 -13.22
C GLN A 105 -5.44 -15.20 -13.73
N ALA A 106 -5.25 -15.37 -15.05
CA ALA A 106 -4.96 -16.68 -15.65
C ALA A 106 -3.64 -17.26 -15.14
N SER A 107 -2.59 -16.44 -15.03
CA SER A 107 -1.30 -16.83 -14.44
C SER A 107 -1.46 -17.24 -12.98
N HIS A 108 -2.21 -16.46 -12.19
CA HIS A 108 -2.51 -16.79 -10.80
C HIS A 108 -3.30 -18.10 -10.66
N ALA A 109 -4.28 -18.35 -11.54
CA ALA A 109 -5.04 -19.59 -11.53
C ALA A 109 -4.15 -20.81 -11.80
N ALA A 110 -3.27 -20.72 -12.79
CA ALA A 110 -2.30 -21.77 -13.10
C ALA A 110 -1.33 -22.01 -11.92
N PHE A 111 -0.77 -20.97 -11.37
CA PHE A 111 0.15 -21.05 -10.23
C PHE A 111 -0.51 -21.60 -8.97
N ALA A 112 -1.71 -21.12 -8.62
CA ALA A 112 -2.46 -21.60 -7.48
C ALA A 112 -2.84 -23.08 -7.62
N LYS A 113 -3.29 -23.52 -8.82
CA LYS A 113 -3.59 -24.92 -9.13
C LYS A 113 -2.36 -25.81 -9.02
N LYS A 114 -1.24 -25.40 -9.65
CA LYS A 114 0.03 -26.15 -9.68
C LYS A 114 0.56 -26.40 -8.27
N HIS A 115 0.50 -25.41 -7.40
CA HIS A 115 1.03 -25.48 -6.05
C HIS A 115 -0.02 -25.72 -4.96
N ARG A 116 -1.30 -25.95 -5.36
CA ARG A 116 -2.42 -26.21 -4.44
C ARG A 116 -2.54 -25.14 -3.36
N LEU A 117 -2.48 -23.86 -3.76
CA LEU A 117 -2.57 -22.74 -2.82
C LEU A 117 -4.01 -22.52 -2.37
N PRO A 118 -4.32 -22.56 -1.06
CA PRO A 118 -5.67 -22.45 -0.52
C PRO A 118 -6.12 -21.01 -0.24
N PHE A 119 -5.39 -20.01 -0.71
CA PHE A 119 -5.65 -18.60 -0.50
C PHE A 119 -5.67 -17.81 -1.81
N SER A 120 -6.20 -16.59 -1.75
CA SER A 120 -6.37 -15.76 -2.95
C SER A 120 -5.07 -15.06 -3.35
N LEU A 121 -4.81 -15.10 -4.66
CA LEU A 121 -3.78 -14.32 -5.34
C LEU A 121 -4.47 -13.24 -6.15
N LEU A 122 -4.16 -11.98 -5.88
CA LEU A 122 -4.83 -10.82 -6.46
C LEU A 122 -4.02 -10.27 -7.62
N ALA A 123 -4.68 -10.07 -8.77
CA ALA A 123 -4.08 -9.57 -9.99
C ALA A 123 -4.08 -8.03 -10.02
N ASP A 124 -2.94 -7.43 -9.77
CA ASP A 124 -2.71 -5.98 -9.91
C ASP A 124 -1.93 -5.68 -11.21
N GLU A 125 -2.48 -6.12 -12.35
CA GLU A 125 -1.80 -6.05 -13.66
C GLU A 125 -1.29 -4.65 -14.03
N LYS A 126 -1.93 -3.60 -13.51
CA LYS A 126 -1.53 -2.20 -13.71
C LYS A 126 -0.60 -1.65 -12.63
N GLY A 127 -0.27 -2.44 -11.61
CA GLY A 127 0.61 -2.06 -10.52
C GLY A 127 0.09 -0.91 -9.62
N GLN A 128 -1.20 -0.59 -9.70
CA GLN A 128 -1.76 0.57 -8.99
C GLN A 128 -1.80 0.37 -7.47
N VAL A 129 -2.21 -0.79 -7.02
CA VAL A 129 -2.19 -1.16 -5.60
C VAL A 129 -0.76 -1.35 -5.12
N THR A 130 0.05 -2.05 -5.90
CA THR A 130 1.48 -2.26 -5.64
C THR A 130 2.21 -0.93 -5.46
N LYS A 131 1.90 0.09 -6.28
CA LYS A 131 2.45 1.45 -6.14
C LYS A 131 1.99 2.11 -4.83
N ARG A 132 0.69 2.06 -4.50
CA ARG A 132 0.16 2.65 -3.25
C ARG A 132 0.79 2.06 -1.99
N TYR A 133 1.17 0.78 -2.04
CA TYR A 133 1.89 0.11 -0.95
C TYR A 133 3.41 0.34 -0.98
N GLY A 134 3.94 1.15 -1.91
CA GLY A 134 5.38 1.40 -2.06
C GLY A 134 6.15 0.15 -2.51
N ALA A 135 5.43 -0.88 -2.94
CA ALA A 135 6.00 -2.15 -3.36
C ALA A 135 6.30 -2.23 -4.87
N LEU A 136 5.97 -1.22 -5.67
CA LEU A 136 6.27 -1.24 -7.09
C LEU A 136 7.76 -1.00 -7.34
N ARG A 137 8.35 -1.85 -8.18
CA ARG A 137 9.63 -1.62 -8.82
C ARG A 137 9.34 -1.29 -10.27
N ASP A 138 9.61 -0.07 -10.65
CA ASP A 138 9.44 0.42 -12.01
C ASP A 138 10.82 0.62 -12.64
N LEU A 139 11.11 -0.16 -13.66
CA LEU A 139 12.29 -0.06 -14.49
C LEU A 139 11.84 0.34 -15.90
N ILE A 140 12.70 0.99 -16.67
CA ILE A 140 12.36 1.52 -18.01
C ILE A 140 11.66 0.49 -18.91
N VAL A 141 12.01 -0.80 -18.79
CA VAL A 141 11.52 -1.87 -19.67
C VAL A 141 10.59 -2.87 -19.00
N MET A 142 10.46 -2.83 -17.66
CA MET A 142 9.62 -3.77 -16.92
C MET A 142 9.18 -3.24 -15.58
N GLN A 143 8.01 -3.69 -15.13
CA GLN A 143 7.48 -3.43 -13.79
C GLN A 143 7.24 -4.75 -13.07
N PHE A 144 7.48 -4.77 -11.77
CA PHE A 144 7.16 -5.91 -10.89
C PHE A 144 7.04 -5.45 -9.44
N ALA A 145 6.41 -6.29 -8.61
CA ALA A 145 6.34 -6.01 -7.19
C ALA A 145 7.66 -6.37 -6.49
N LYS A 146 8.13 -5.50 -5.61
CA LYS A 146 9.15 -5.84 -4.60
C LYS A 146 8.56 -6.89 -3.66
N ARG A 147 9.42 -7.76 -3.11
CA ARG A 147 8.99 -8.67 -2.06
C ARG A 147 8.83 -7.91 -0.75
N MET A 148 7.59 -7.63 -0.39
CA MET A 148 7.22 -6.91 0.83
C MET A 148 5.97 -7.55 1.44
N THR A 149 5.85 -7.49 2.77
CA THR A 149 4.65 -8.00 3.46
C THR A 149 4.17 -6.99 4.48
N PHE A 150 2.87 -6.90 4.62
CA PHE A 150 2.18 -6.03 5.56
C PHE A 150 1.28 -6.88 6.45
N ILE A 151 1.35 -6.67 7.78
CA ILE A 151 0.31 -7.17 8.67
C ILE A 151 -0.62 -6.00 8.97
N ILE A 152 -1.90 -6.23 8.70
CA ILE A 152 -2.97 -5.27 8.89
C ILE A 152 -3.84 -5.75 10.05
N HIS A 153 -4.06 -4.87 11.02
CA HIS A 153 -4.91 -5.11 12.19
C HIS A 153 -6.40 -5.18 11.78
N PRO A 154 -7.26 -5.87 12.52
CA PRO A 154 -8.70 -5.95 12.25
C PRO A 154 -9.43 -4.61 12.05
N ASP A 155 -8.90 -3.51 12.60
CA ASP A 155 -9.42 -2.14 12.36
C ASP A 155 -8.91 -1.51 11.06
N GLY A 156 -8.06 -2.21 10.30
CA GLY A 156 -7.50 -1.78 9.01
C GLY A 156 -6.25 -0.93 9.09
N LYS A 157 -5.57 -0.86 10.24
CA LYS A 157 -4.28 -0.16 10.36
C LYS A 157 -3.10 -1.07 10.08
N LEU A 158 -2.06 -0.51 9.49
CA LEU A 158 -0.77 -1.19 9.34
C LEU A 158 -0.10 -1.34 10.71
N VAL A 159 0.23 -2.56 11.11
CA VAL A 159 0.90 -2.82 12.41
C VAL A 159 2.28 -3.44 12.25
N LYS A 160 2.61 -3.95 11.06
CA LYS A 160 3.93 -4.44 10.72
C LYS A 160 4.19 -4.30 9.23
N ILE A 161 5.42 -3.92 8.87
CA ILE A 161 5.87 -3.81 7.48
C ILE A 161 7.21 -4.54 7.35
N TYR A 162 7.26 -5.52 6.46
CA TYR A 162 8.50 -6.23 6.11
C TYR A 162 8.96 -5.73 4.74
N ARG A 163 10.00 -4.90 4.73
CA ARG A 163 10.58 -4.34 3.50
C ARG A 163 11.67 -5.22 2.89
N LYS A 164 12.22 -6.14 3.68
CA LYS A 164 13.21 -7.15 3.25
C LYS A 164 12.71 -8.50 3.72
N VAL A 165 12.39 -9.39 2.78
CA VAL A 165 11.79 -10.69 3.06
C VAL A 165 12.69 -11.79 2.53
N ASN A 166 13.02 -12.76 3.40
CA ASN A 166 13.65 -14.02 3.01
C ASN A 166 12.54 -15.08 2.83
N PRO A 167 12.26 -15.54 1.59
CA PRO A 167 11.17 -16.48 1.32
C PRO A 167 11.19 -17.75 2.17
N ALA A 168 12.37 -18.25 2.55
CA ALA A 168 12.51 -19.50 3.27
C ALA A 168 12.09 -19.42 4.74
N THR A 169 12.23 -18.25 5.37
CA THR A 169 11.98 -18.07 6.82
C THR A 169 10.82 -17.14 7.14
N HIS A 170 10.29 -16.46 6.10
CA HIS A 170 9.36 -15.36 6.29
C HIS A 170 8.07 -15.76 7.01
N VAL A 171 7.45 -16.88 6.63
CA VAL A 171 6.15 -17.28 7.19
C VAL A 171 6.27 -17.58 8.69
N GLN A 172 7.37 -18.14 9.15
CA GLN A 172 7.61 -18.36 10.60
C GLN A 172 7.73 -17.02 11.34
N GLN A 173 8.36 -16.03 10.72
CA GLN A 173 8.45 -14.66 11.23
C GLN A 173 7.06 -14.01 11.35
N VAL A 174 6.23 -14.14 10.30
CA VAL A 174 4.84 -13.65 10.27
C VAL A 174 4.02 -14.28 11.40
N LEU A 175 4.08 -15.60 11.56
CA LEU A 175 3.35 -16.31 12.61
C LEU A 175 3.75 -15.88 14.02
N SER A 176 5.04 -15.69 14.24
CA SER A 176 5.58 -15.20 15.53
C SER A 176 5.13 -13.78 15.83
N ASP A 177 5.24 -12.89 14.82
CA ASP A 177 4.83 -11.49 14.97
C ASP A 177 3.31 -11.35 15.15
N LEU A 178 2.48 -12.13 14.43
CA LEU A 178 1.02 -12.17 14.63
C LEU A 178 0.67 -12.52 16.08
N LYS A 179 1.28 -13.60 16.62
CA LYS A 179 1.04 -14.01 18.02
C LYS A 179 1.37 -12.89 19.00
N ARG A 180 2.52 -12.22 18.81
CA ARG A 180 2.97 -11.11 19.65
C ARG A 180 2.03 -9.90 19.55
N LEU A 181 1.65 -9.49 18.34
CA LEU A 181 0.77 -8.36 18.08
C LEU A 181 -0.62 -8.58 18.68
N GLN A 182 -1.15 -9.81 18.58
CA GLN A 182 -2.43 -10.17 19.18
C GLN A 182 -2.40 -10.11 20.71
N ALA A 183 -1.30 -10.54 21.34
CA ALA A 183 -1.14 -10.42 22.78
C ALA A 183 -1.10 -8.96 23.23
N GLN A 184 -0.39 -8.10 22.49
CA GLN A 184 -0.33 -6.65 22.76
C GLN A 184 -1.71 -5.97 22.64
N THR A 185 -2.50 -6.36 21.62
CA THR A 185 -3.85 -5.81 21.41
C THR A 185 -4.81 -6.22 22.52
N ARG A 186 -4.70 -7.44 23.07
CA ARG A 186 -5.51 -7.89 24.21
C ARG A 186 -5.18 -7.10 25.47
N ASN A 187 -3.91 -6.98 25.79
CA ASN A 187 -3.45 -6.27 26.99
C ASN A 187 -3.80 -4.76 26.96
N GLY A 188 -3.75 -4.13 25.78
CA GLY A 188 -4.13 -2.73 25.59
C GLY A 188 -5.65 -2.45 25.62
N LYS A 189 -6.51 -3.49 25.59
CA LYS A 189 -7.96 -3.36 25.76
C LYS A 189 -8.42 -3.56 27.21
N GLU A 190 -7.55 -4.11 28.06
CA GLU A 190 -7.84 -4.40 29.47
C GLU A 190 -7.31 -3.29 30.40
N ALA A 191 -6.58 -2.30 29.87
CA ALA A 191 -6.07 -1.12 30.59
C ALA A 191 -6.90 0.13 30.29
#